data_ba3c1143d9d93b2a494aad4b8463eef2
#
_entry.id   ba3c1143d9d93b2a494aad4b8463eef2
#
_cell.length_a   1.000
_cell.length_b   1.000
_cell.length_c   1.000
_cell.angle_alpha   90.00
_cell.angle_beta   90.00
_cell.angle_gamma   90.00
#
_symmetry.space_group_name_H-M   'P 1'
#
loop_
_entity.id
_entity.type
_entity.pdbx_description
1 polymer ?
#
loop_
_entity_poly.entity_id
_entity_poly.type
_entity_poly.pdbx_seq_one_letter_code
_entity_poly.pdbx_strand_id
1 'polypeptide(L)'
;MDQIDLELLKVAQDGVKLTLRPYREWGEKLGVTEEEVIDRLRALEQEGVVRRFAATIGHRALGIVANAMIAWIVPPDSVVATGELFAASLEVTHCYERTTAIDWPYNIYTMVHSRSREDCLRIADQLSHQSGIKDYTVLFSEREYKKISARI
;
A
#
# COMPACT_ATOMS: atom_id res chain seq x y z
N MET A 1 -11.42 16.38 -13.16
CA MET A 1 -12.29 15.49 -12.34
C MET A 1 -13.59 16.20 -12.05
N ASP A 2 -14.74 15.65 -12.40
CA ASP A 2 -16.09 16.18 -12.22
C ASP A 2 -16.91 15.33 -11.23
N GLN A 3 -18.21 15.63 -11.04
CA GLN A 3 -19.08 14.88 -10.13
C GLN A 3 -19.29 13.41 -10.57
N ILE A 4 -19.37 13.17 -11.89
CA ILE A 4 -19.50 11.81 -12.44
C ILE A 4 -18.25 11.00 -12.14
N ASP A 5 -17.06 11.61 -12.23
CA ASP A 5 -15.79 10.95 -11.88
C ASP A 5 -15.77 10.54 -10.40
N LEU A 6 -16.24 11.39 -9.50
CA LEU A 6 -16.32 11.06 -8.06
C LEU A 6 -17.27 9.90 -7.80
N GLU A 7 -18.44 9.89 -8.42
CA GLU A 7 -19.40 8.79 -8.29
C GLU A 7 -18.86 7.49 -8.94
N LEU A 8 -18.16 7.61 -10.08
CA LEU A 8 -17.48 6.48 -10.72
C LEU A 8 -16.42 5.86 -9.80
N LEU A 9 -15.59 6.68 -9.16
CA LEU A 9 -14.59 6.22 -8.20
C LEU A 9 -15.23 5.52 -6.99
N LYS A 10 -16.37 6.02 -6.48
CA LYS A 10 -17.13 5.35 -5.40
C LYS A 10 -17.63 3.97 -5.81
N VAL A 11 -18.13 3.81 -7.02
CA VAL A 11 -18.55 2.50 -7.54
C VAL A 11 -17.35 1.58 -7.77
N ALA A 12 -16.25 2.13 -8.31
CA ALA A 12 -15.05 1.37 -8.64
C ALA A 12 -14.33 0.80 -7.41
N GLN A 13 -14.47 1.42 -6.23
CA GLN A 13 -13.90 0.93 -4.97
C GLN A 13 -14.40 -0.48 -4.57
N ASP A 14 -15.59 -0.87 -4.98
CA ASP A 14 -16.15 -2.18 -4.67
C ASP A 14 -15.64 -3.28 -5.61
N GLY A 15 -14.80 -2.92 -6.58
CA GLY A 15 -14.20 -3.83 -7.55
C GLY A 15 -15.07 -4.06 -8.78
N VAL A 16 -14.47 -4.70 -9.77
CA VAL A 16 -15.09 -5.01 -11.06
C VAL A 16 -15.69 -6.40 -11.03
N LYS A 17 -16.95 -6.55 -11.44
CA LYS A 17 -17.58 -7.87 -11.58
C LYS A 17 -16.98 -8.63 -12.77
N LEU A 18 -16.74 -9.93 -12.60
CA LEU A 18 -16.26 -10.81 -13.68
C LEU A 18 -17.39 -11.18 -14.63
N THR A 19 -17.77 -10.25 -15.49
CA THR A 19 -18.81 -10.41 -16.52
C THR A 19 -18.26 -10.00 -17.89
N LEU A 20 -18.99 -10.28 -18.97
CA LEU A 20 -18.56 -9.92 -20.33
C LEU A 20 -18.50 -8.40 -20.56
N ARG A 21 -19.31 -7.62 -19.87
CA ARG A 21 -19.39 -6.16 -19.99
C ARG A 21 -19.44 -5.51 -18.60
N PRO A 22 -18.32 -5.52 -17.86
CA PRO A 22 -18.30 -5.12 -16.45
C PRO A 22 -18.61 -3.63 -16.24
N TYR A 23 -18.22 -2.77 -17.17
CA TYR A 23 -18.40 -1.32 -17.05
C TYR A 23 -19.79 -0.84 -17.46
N ARG A 24 -20.55 -1.67 -18.16
CA ARG A 24 -21.94 -1.37 -18.53
C ARG A 24 -22.82 -1.10 -17.32
N GLU A 25 -22.72 -1.96 -16.30
CA GLU A 25 -23.49 -1.79 -15.05
C GLU A 25 -23.13 -0.46 -14.34
N TRP A 26 -21.88 -0.04 -14.42
CA TRP A 26 -21.47 1.24 -13.87
C TRP A 26 -22.04 2.41 -14.68
N GLY A 27 -22.01 2.31 -16.01
CA GLY A 27 -22.64 3.29 -16.89
C GLY A 27 -24.13 3.45 -16.62
N GLU A 28 -24.87 2.34 -16.49
CA GLU A 28 -26.29 2.35 -16.15
C GLU A 28 -26.58 3.05 -14.80
N LYS A 29 -25.73 2.83 -13.78
CA LYS A 29 -25.87 3.49 -12.47
C LYS A 29 -25.58 5.00 -12.52
N LEU A 30 -24.66 5.41 -13.38
CA LEU A 30 -24.20 6.79 -13.49
C LEU A 30 -24.94 7.59 -14.57
N GLY A 31 -25.79 6.95 -15.39
CA GLY A 31 -26.50 7.57 -16.49
C GLY A 31 -25.61 7.93 -17.70
N VAL A 32 -24.50 7.19 -17.88
CA VAL A 32 -23.55 7.36 -18.99
C VAL A 32 -23.35 6.05 -19.75
N THR A 33 -22.69 6.12 -20.91
CA THR A 33 -22.39 4.92 -21.70
C THR A 33 -21.23 4.11 -21.11
N GLU A 34 -21.10 2.84 -21.50
CA GLU A 34 -19.97 2.01 -21.11
C GLU A 34 -18.65 2.57 -21.66
N GLU A 35 -18.66 3.09 -22.89
CA GLU A 35 -17.51 3.74 -23.50
C GLU A 35 -17.06 4.97 -22.69
N GLU A 36 -18.01 5.80 -22.26
CA GLU A 36 -17.71 6.97 -21.43
C GLU A 36 -17.10 6.57 -20.07
N VAL A 37 -17.59 5.50 -19.43
CA VAL A 37 -16.97 4.95 -18.22
C VAL A 37 -15.51 4.57 -18.45
N ILE A 38 -15.23 3.87 -19.54
CA ILE A 38 -13.86 3.43 -19.88
C ILE A 38 -12.96 4.63 -20.13
N ASP A 39 -13.42 5.62 -20.88
CA ASP A 39 -12.62 6.80 -21.22
C ASP A 39 -12.34 7.66 -19.98
N ARG A 40 -13.32 7.81 -19.08
CA ARG A 40 -13.12 8.49 -17.79
C ARG A 40 -12.11 7.75 -16.90
N LEU A 41 -12.18 6.43 -16.80
CA LEU A 41 -11.22 5.63 -16.03
C LEU A 41 -9.79 5.78 -16.59
N ARG A 42 -9.62 5.79 -17.91
CA ARG A 42 -8.32 6.03 -18.55
C ARG A 42 -7.78 7.43 -18.27
N ALA A 43 -8.64 8.44 -18.32
CA ALA A 43 -8.25 9.80 -17.97
C ALA A 43 -7.80 9.90 -16.50
N LEU A 44 -8.56 9.32 -15.58
CA LEU A 44 -8.22 9.29 -14.16
C LEU A 44 -6.94 8.50 -13.86
N GLU A 45 -6.63 7.47 -14.65
CA GLU A 45 -5.36 6.74 -14.57
C GLU A 45 -4.19 7.62 -15.08
N GLN A 46 -4.35 8.31 -16.18
CA GLN A 46 -3.35 9.25 -16.73
C GLN A 46 -3.08 10.42 -15.76
N GLU A 47 -4.10 10.91 -15.08
CA GLU A 47 -3.98 11.93 -14.03
C GLU A 47 -3.38 11.39 -12.71
N GLY A 48 -3.16 10.08 -12.59
CA GLY A 48 -2.63 9.44 -11.37
C GLY A 48 -3.63 9.32 -10.22
N VAL A 49 -4.90 9.67 -10.44
CA VAL A 49 -5.99 9.46 -9.46
C VAL A 49 -6.26 7.96 -9.28
N VAL A 50 -6.42 7.23 -10.38
CA VAL A 50 -6.42 5.77 -10.39
C VAL A 50 -4.99 5.30 -10.64
N ARG A 51 -4.35 4.74 -9.61
CA ARG A 51 -2.94 4.32 -9.72
C ARG A 51 -2.75 3.01 -10.47
N ARG A 52 -3.73 2.12 -10.40
CA ARG A 52 -3.71 0.82 -11.10
C ARG A 52 -5.06 0.11 -10.98
N PHE A 53 -5.36 -0.76 -11.94
CA PHE A 53 -6.35 -1.81 -11.81
C PHE A 53 -5.64 -3.11 -11.41
N ALA A 54 -6.02 -3.71 -10.28
CA ALA A 54 -5.37 -4.92 -9.78
C ALA A 54 -6.34 -5.78 -8.96
N ALA A 55 -6.09 -7.08 -8.97
CA ALA A 55 -6.75 -8.00 -8.06
C ALA A 55 -6.13 -7.90 -6.66
N THR A 56 -6.97 -7.90 -5.63
CA THR A 56 -6.49 -8.05 -4.25
C THR A 56 -6.38 -9.53 -3.93
N ILE A 57 -5.19 -9.98 -3.54
CA ILE A 57 -4.89 -11.36 -3.22
C ILE A 57 -4.82 -11.53 -1.70
N GLY A 58 -5.52 -12.55 -1.19
CA GLY A 58 -5.43 -12.94 0.22
C GLY A 58 -4.08 -13.59 0.52
N HIS A 59 -3.09 -12.80 0.92
CA HIS A 59 -1.70 -13.25 1.14
C HIS A 59 -1.59 -14.46 2.07
N ARG A 60 -2.45 -14.55 3.11
CA ARG A 60 -2.48 -15.69 4.04
C ARG A 60 -2.81 -17.01 3.35
N ALA A 61 -3.67 -17.00 2.34
CA ALA A 61 -4.00 -18.19 1.54
C ALA A 61 -2.80 -18.72 0.72
N LEU A 62 -1.81 -17.85 0.48
CA LEU A 62 -0.55 -18.17 -0.20
C LEU A 62 0.61 -18.47 0.77
N GLY A 63 0.32 -18.63 2.07
CA GLY A 63 1.34 -18.90 3.08
C GLY A 63 2.18 -17.68 3.50
N ILE A 64 1.85 -16.47 3.05
CA ILE A 64 2.46 -15.22 3.52
C ILE A 64 1.73 -14.83 4.80
N VAL A 65 2.22 -15.32 5.92
CA VAL A 65 1.55 -15.21 7.24
C VAL A 65 2.25 -14.24 8.19
N ALA A 66 3.53 -13.92 7.95
CA ALA A 66 4.28 -12.97 8.73
C ALA A 66 4.12 -11.55 8.16
N ASN A 67 3.73 -10.62 9.03
CA ASN A 67 3.57 -9.21 8.72
C ASN A 67 4.32 -8.42 9.80
N ALA A 68 5.41 -7.78 9.41
CA ALA A 68 6.29 -7.04 10.30
C ALA A 68 6.29 -5.55 9.93
N MET A 69 6.10 -4.70 10.92
CA MET A 69 6.43 -3.29 10.86
C MET A 69 7.80 -3.11 11.54
N ILE A 70 8.76 -2.58 10.79
CA ILE A 70 10.08 -2.25 11.32
C ILE A 70 10.11 -0.74 11.54
N ALA A 71 10.35 -0.33 12.78
CA ALA A 71 10.47 1.06 13.18
C ALA A 71 11.96 1.39 13.36
N TRP A 72 12.43 2.45 12.70
CA TRP A 72 13.83 2.84 12.61
C TRP A 72 14.07 4.19 13.28
N ILE A 73 15.22 4.33 13.97
CA ILE A 73 15.72 5.62 14.44
C ILE A 73 16.76 6.08 13.43
N VAL A 74 16.40 7.03 12.60
CA VAL A 74 17.27 7.55 11.54
C VAL A 74 17.69 8.97 11.87
N PRO A 75 19.01 9.31 11.81
CA PRO A 75 19.46 10.68 12.00
C PRO A 75 18.75 11.64 11.03
N PRO A 76 18.38 12.87 11.47
CA PRO A 76 17.62 13.83 10.66
C PRO A 76 18.23 14.09 9.26
N ASP A 77 19.55 14.20 9.18
CA ASP A 77 20.26 14.48 7.93
C ASP A 77 20.24 13.28 6.94
N SER A 78 19.87 12.10 7.41
CA SER A 78 19.86 10.86 6.61
C SER A 78 18.46 10.35 6.28
N VAL A 79 17.40 10.99 6.81
CA VAL A 79 16.01 10.50 6.71
C VAL A 79 15.57 10.31 5.27
N VAL A 80 15.80 11.30 4.40
CA VAL A 80 15.37 11.23 2.99
C VAL A 80 16.11 10.10 2.26
N ALA A 81 17.44 10.06 2.35
CA ALA A 81 18.25 9.06 1.67
C ALA A 81 17.94 7.64 2.16
N THR A 82 17.75 7.46 3.48
CA THR A 82 17.38 6.17 4.08
C THR A 82 15.97 5.74 3.65
N GLY A 83 15.02 6.67 3.63
CA GLY A 83 13.66 6.42 3.18
C GLY A 83 13.59 5.98 1.72
N GLU A 84 14.34 6.62 0.83
CA GLU A 84 14.47 6.27 -0.59
C GLU A 84 15.12 4.88 -0.76
N LEU A 85 16.19 4.60 0.00
CA LEU A 85 16.84 3.29 -0.01
C LEU A 85 15.88 2.18 0.40
N PHE A 86 15.12 2.37 1.48
CA PHE A 86 14.14 1.40 1.93
C PHE A 86 12.98 1.24 0.94
N ALA A 87 12.50 2.33 0.35
CA ALA A 87 11.43 2.31 -0.64
C ALA A 87 11.84 1.62 -1.95
N ALA A 88 13.13 1.58 -2.28
CA ALA A 88 13.64 0.87 -3.44
C ALA A 88 13.76 -0.66 -3.23
N SER A 89 13.69 -1.14 -1.97
CA SER A 89 13.74 -2.57 -1.68
C SER A 89 12.44 -3.28 -2.06
N LEU A 90 12.55 -4.39 -2.80
CA LEU A 90 11.40 -5.19 -3.25
C LEU A 90 10.63 -5.84 -2.08
N GLU A 91 11.29 -6.09 -0.96
CA GLU A 91 10.71 -6.68 0.23
C GLU A 91 9.87 -5.69 1.03
N VAL A 92 10.06 -4.39 0.80
CA VAL A 92 9.34 -3.31 1.49
C VAL A 92 8.10 -2.94 0.70
N THR A 93 6.94 -3.11 1.31
CA THR A 93 5.65 -2.77 0.68
C THR A 93 5.18 -1.36 0.96
N HIS A 94 5.60 -0.80 2.09
CA HIS A 94 5.30 0.57 2.52
C HIS A 94 6.50 1.13 3.28
N CYS A 95 6.81 2.41 3.04
CA CYS A 95 7.82 3.15 3.77
C CYS A 95 7.27 4.55 4.09
N TYR A 96 7.30 4.94 5.37
CA TYR A 96 6.77 6.22 5.83
C TYR A 96 7.72 6.88 6.82
N GLU A 97 7.90 8.19 6.69
CA GLU A 97 8.38 9.04 7.78
C GLU A 97 7.20 9.45 8.66
N ARG A 98 7.41 9.47 9.98
CA ARG A 98 6.43 9.92 10.97
C ARG A 98 7.09 10.79 12.02
N THR A 99 6.30 11.66 12.64
CA THR A 99 6.75 12.44 13.80
C THR A 99 7.08 11.53 14.97
N THR A 100 8.15 11.86 15.69
CA THR A 100 8.57 11.17 16.91
C THR A 100 7.75 11.61 18.13
N ALA A 101 7.78 10.80 19.21
CA ALA A 101 7.26 11.16 20.52
C ALA A 101 8.36 10.99 21.58
N ILE A 102 8.17 11.56 22.78
CA ILE A 102 9.19 11.55 23.85
C ILE A 102 9.67 10.13 24.17
N ASP A 103 8.73 9.17 24.27
CA ASP A 103 9.03 7.78 24.58
C ASP A 103 9.05 6.85 23.35
N TRP A 104 9.00 7.44 22.14
CA TRP A 104 8.97 6.71 20.87
C TRP A 104 9.78 7.43 19.80
N PRO A 105 11.11 7.26 19.77
CA PRO A 105 12.02 8.04 18.93
C PRO A 105 12.09 7.60 17.47
N TYR A 106 11.34 6.60 17.07
CA TYR A 106 11.36 6.06 15.71
C TYR A 106 10.70 7.03 14.74
N ASN A 107 11.36 7.29 13.61
CA ASN A 107 10.91 8.27 12.62
C ASN A 107 10.69 7.68 11.22
N ILE A 108 11.28 6.53 10.88
CA ILE A 108 10.95 5.80 9.65
C ILE A 108 10.31 4.46 9.99
N TYR A 109 9.34 4.05 9.16
CA TYR A 109 8.60 2.80 9.31
C TYR A 109 8.52 2.08 7.98
N THR A 110 8.94 0.82 7.95
CA THR A 110 8.81 -0.05 6.79
C THR A 110 7.92 -1.23 7.09
N MET A 111 7.08 -1.62 6.10
CA MET A 111 6.26 -2.83 6.19
C MET A 111 6.86 -3.93 5.32
N VAL A 112 7.06 -5.08 5.91
CA VAL A 112 7.60 -6.28 5.29
C VAL A 112 6.63 -7.45 5.46
N HIS A 113 6.43 -8.22 4.41
CA HIS A 113 5.58 -9.40 4.41
C HIS A 113 6.39 -10.62 3.99
N SER A 114 6.31 -11.72 4.76
CA SER A 114 7.02 -12.96 4.43
C SER A 114 6.25 -14.20 4.89
N ARG A 115 6.83 -15.37 4.62
CA ARG A 115 6.25 -16.66 5.03
C ARG A 115 6.53 -16.99 6.50
N SER A 116 7.60 -16.42 7.07
CA SER A 116 7.99 -16.64 8.45
C SER A 116 8.44 -15.35 9.15
N ARG A 117 8.44 -15.36 10.49
CA ARG A 117 8.99 -14.26 11.30
C ARG A 117 10.50 -14.16 11.11
N GLU A 118 11.16 -15.29 10.98
CA GLU A 118 12.61 -15.41 10.74
C GLU A 118 13.01 -14.71 9.44
N ASP A 119 12.23 -14.88 8.38
CA ASP A 119 12.45 -14.17 7.12
C ASP A 119 12.28 -12.66 7.27
N CYS A 120 11.27 -12.21 7.99
CA CYS A 120 11.09 -10.78 8.27
C CYS A 120 12.26 -10.19 9.06
N LEU A 121 12.79 -10.92 10.05
CA LEU A 121 13.96 -10.51 10.81
C LEU A 121 15.22 -10.46 9.94
N ARG A 122 15.41 -11.44 9.06
CA ARG A 122 16.51 -11.45 8.09
C ARG A 122 16.44 -10.25 7.14
N ILE A 123 15.24 -9.88 6.66
CA ILE A 123 15.05 -8.69 5.83
C ILE A 123 15.37 -7.42 6.62
N ALA A 124 14.93 -7.33 7.89
CA ALA A 124 15.26 -6.19 8.75
C ALA A 124 16.78 -6.03 8.92
N ASP A 125 17.50 -7.12 9.15
CA ASP A 125 18.95 -7.14 9.25
C ASP A 125 19.62 -6.71 7.94
N GLN A 126 19.15 -7.19 6.79
CA GLN A 126 19.65 -6.77 5.47
C GLN A 126 19.45 -5.27 5.24
N LEU A 127 18.28 -4.72 5.54
CA LEU A 127 18.00 -3.29 5.43
C LEU A 127 18.88 -2.46 6.37
N SER A 128 19.11 -2.95 7.61
CA SER A 128 20.03 -2.35 8.57
C SER A 128 21.47 -2.29 8.03
N HIS A 129 21.95 -3.39 7.46
CA HIS A 129 23.29 -3.42 6.85
C HIS A 129 23.42 -2.49 5.65
N GLN A 130 22.42 -2.43 4.77
CA GLN A 130 22.43 -1.59 3.58
C GLN A 130 22.39 -0.10 3.91
N SER A 131 21.60 0.30 4.92
CA SER A 131 21.42 1.68 5.33
C SER A 131 22.48 2.16 6.34
N GLY A 132 23.14 1.23 7.04
CA GLY A 132 23.99 1.52 8.19
C GLY A 132 23.22 1.87 9.47
N ILE A 133 21.88 1.89 9.44
CA ILE A 133 21.03 2.18 10.60
C ILE A 133 20.92 0.92 11.47
N LYS A 134 21.37 1.01 12.72
CA LYS A 134 21.39 -0.12 13.66
C LYS A 134 20.28 -0.07 14.70
N ASP A 135 19.73 1.12 14.94
CA ASP A 135 18.70 1.34 15.95
C ASP A 135 17.31 1.15 15.32
N TYR A 136 16.79 -0.06 15.48
CA TYR A 136 15.44 -0.41 15.00
C TYR A 136 14.76 -1.43 15.91
N THR A 137 13.45 -1.53 15.78
CA THR A 137 12.64 -2.57 16.41
C THR A 137 11.69 -3.18 15.40
N VAL A 138 11.37 -4.47 15.57
CA VAL A 138 10.46 -5.22 14.70
C VAL A 138 9.19 -5.56 15.45
N LEU A 139 8.07 -5.08 14.95
CA LEU A 139 6.74 -5.30 15.51
C LEU A 139 5.97 -6.24 14.59
N PHE A 140 5.57 -7.40 15.12
CA PHE A 140 4.75 -8.36 14.39
C PHE A 140 3.26 -8.16 14.66
N SER A 141 2.44 -8.28 13.61
CA SER A 141 1.00 -8.31 13.77
C SER A 141 0.55 -9.65 14.36
N GLU A 142 -0.02 -9.62 15.56
CA GLU A 142 -0.54 -10.82 16.24
C GLU A 142 -1.95 -11.18 15.76
N ARG A 143 -2.81 -10.16 15.60
CA ARG A 143 -4.20 -10.35 15.17
C ARG A 143 -4.64 -9.21 14.26
N GLU A 144 -5.27 -9.55 13.16
CA GLU A 144 -5.90 -8.60 12.26
C GLU A 144 -7.41 -8.53 12.55
N TYR A 145 -7.86 -7.38 13.03
CA TYR A 145 -9.27 -7.15 13.33
C TYR A 145 -10.02 -6.57 12.13
N LYS A 146 -9.32 -5.79 11.29
CA LYS A 146 -9.88 -5.16 10.10
C LYS A 146 -8.79 -4.80 9.10
N LYS A 147 -9.01 -5.14 7.83
CA LYS A 147 -8.14 -4.75 6.73
C LYS A 147 -8.98 -4.37 5.51
N ILE A 148 -9.26 -3.09 5.39
CA ILE A 148 -9.96 -2.49 4.23
C ILE A 148 -9.20 -1.24 3.79
N SER A 149 -9.31 -0.89 2.52
CA SER A 149 -8.80 0.40 2.02
C SER A 149 -9.64 1.57 2.52
N ALA A 150 -9.05 2.77 2.56
CA ALA A 150 -9.81 4.00 2.75
C ALA A 150 -10.85 4.13 1.63
N ARG A 151 -12.02 4.70 1.96
CA ARG A 151 -13.12 4.91 1.00
C ARG A 151 -13.38 6.41 0.85
N ILE A 152 -13.73 6.81 -0.37
CA ILE A 152 -14.18 8.16 -0.72
C ILE A 152 -15.70 8.24 -0.68
#